data_cc009fcc9d149a65f463212bbf4deb63
#
_entry.id   cc009fcc9d149a65f463212bbf4deb63
#
_cell.length_a   1.000
_cell.length_b   1.000
_cell.length_c   1.000
_cell.angle_alpha   90.00
_cell.angle_beta   90.00
_cell.angle_gamma   90.00
#
_symmetry.space_group_name_H-M   'P 1'
#
loop_
_entity.id
_entity.type
_entity.pdbx_description
1 polymer ?
#
loop_
_entity_poly.entity_id
_entity_poly.type
_entity_poly.pdbx_seq_one_letter_code
_entity_poly.pdbx_strand_id
1 'polypeptide(L)'
;MHHIHWNITAVPEMQAWYAKAFGAKPGMRGTNVAADLPGVNLTFGKVDVTNVGTRGRALDHIGFEVKDLPALIAKLEAAGIKMEGPMRKAGNGTTSIAFLTDPWGTYIELTQGLVK
;
A
#
# COMPACT_ATOMS: atom_id res chain seq x y z
N MET A 1 -0.92 5.27 14.32
CA MET A 1 -0.10 4.09 13.93
C MET A 1 1.33 4.56 13.72
N HIS A 2 2.34 3.76 14.11
CA HIS A 2 3.74 4.16 13.93
C HIS A 2 4.36 3.54 12.68
N HIS A 3 4.24 2.22 12.53
CA HIS A 3 4.82 1.52 11.38
C HIS A 3 4.06 0.24 11.02
N ILE A 4 4.31 -0.20 9.80
CA ILE A 4 3.93 -1.52 9.30
C ILE A 4 5.24 -2.25 8.97
N HIS A 5 5.38 -3.49 9.41
CA HIS A 5 6.58 -4.30 9.17
C HIS A 5 6.24 -5.49 8.29
N TRP A 6 6.85 -5.55 7.11
CA TRP A 6 6.79 -6.71 6.23
C TRP A 6 8.00 -7.60 6.44
N ASN A 7 7.77 -8.89 6.45
CA ASN A 7 8.82 -9.89 6.27
C ASN A 7 8.72 -10.39 4.83
N ILE A 8 9.73 -10.10 4.03
CA ILE A 8 9.67 -10.29 2.59
C ILE A 8 11.02 -10.76 2.03
N THR A 9 11.01 -11.52 0.93
CA THR A 9 12.24 -11.97 0.28
C THR A 9 12.91 -10.88 -0.55
N ALA A 10 12.12 -9.99 -1.16
CA ALA A 10 12.55 -8.99 -2.13
C ALA A 10 12.50 -7.57 -1.52
N VAL A 11 13.34 -7.31 -0.52
CA VAL A 11 13.32 -6.06 0.26
C VAL A 11 13.59 -4.81 -0.60
N PRO A 12 14.65 -4.73 -1.43
CA PRO A 12 14.88 -3.54 -2.25
C PRO A 12 13.77 -3.27 -3.25
N GLU A 13 13.21 -4.31 -3.84
CA GLU A 13 12.14 -4.24 -4.83
C GLU A 13 10.85 -3.71 -4.19
N MET A 14 10.54 -4.15 -2.98
CA MET A 14 9.35 -3.69 -2.25
C MET A 14 9.47 -2.23 -1.85
N GLN A 15 10.62 -1.81 -1.33
CA GLN A 15 10.90 -0.40 -1.04
C GLN A 15 10.69 0.46 -2.29
N ALA A 16 11.25 0.06 -3.43
CA ALA A 16 11.14 0.78 -4.69
C ALA A 16 9.68 0.82 -5.19
N TRP A 17 8.94 -0.26 -5.02
CA TRP A 17 7.53 -0.31 -5.44
C TRP A 17 6.67 0.69 -4.65
N TYR A 18 6.82 0.73 -3.32
CA TYR A 18 6.05 1.67 -2.50
C TYR A 18 6.47 3.13 -2.74
N ALA A 19 7.74 3.38 -3.05
CA ALA A 19 8.20 4.70 -3.49
C ALA A 19 7.54 5.11 -4.81
N LYS A 20 7.49 4.22 -5.78
CA LYS A 20 6.88 4.46 -7.09
C LYS A 20 5.36 4.61 -7.00
N ALA A 21 4.69 3.70 -6.29
CA ALA A 21 3.23 3.67 -6.23
C ALA A 21 2.64 4.82 -5.41
N PHE A 22 3.20 5.08 -4.24
CA PHE A 22 2.61 6.01 -3.26
C PHE A 22 3.52 7.17 -2.87
N GLY A 23 4.68 7.31 -3.49
CA GLY A 23 5.61 8.37 -3.16
C GLY A 23 6.28 8.20 -1.80
N ALA A 24 6.33 6.99 -1.28
CA ALA A 24 7.03 6.71 -0.03
C ALA A 24 8.51 7.10 -0.16
N LYS A 25 9.05 7.75 0.88
CA LYS A 25 10.43 8.22 0.88
C LYS A 25 11.36 7.12 1.36
N PRO A 26 12.23 6.56 0.49
CA PRO A 26 13.16 5.51 0.90
C PRO A 26 14.13 5.95 1.98
N GLY A 27 14.45 5.06 2.89
CA GLY A 27 15.39 5.31 3.99
C GLY A 27 15.63 4.08 4.83
N MET A 28 15.98 4.31 6.08
CA MET A 28 16.26 3.28 7.07
C MET A 28 15.49 3.56 8.35
N ARG A 29 15.11 2.52 9.06
CA ARG A 29 14.64 2.60 10.44
C ARG A 29 15.50 1.66 11.28
N GLY A 30 16.46 2.24 12.04
CA GLY A 30 17.50 1.46 12.66
C GLY A 30 18.35 0.77 11.59
N THR A 31 18.45 -0.55 11.66
CA THR A 31 19.15 -1.37 10.65
C THR A 31 18.26 -1.91 9.55
N ASN A 32 16.95 -1.61 9.61
CA ASN A 32 15.99 -2.10 8.61
C ASN A 32 15.86 -1.12 7.45
N VAL A 33 15.75 -1.65 6.24
CA VAL A 33 15.32 -0.89 5.07
C VAL A 33 13.89 -0.42 5.29
N ALA A 34 13.61 0.83 4.97
CA ALA A 34 12.32 1.43 5.26
C ALA A 34 11.92 2.46 4.19
N ALA A 35 10.68 2.91 4.25
CA ALA A 35 10.20 4.04 3.48
C ALA A 35 9.11 4.76 4.28
N ASP A 36 9.06 6.09 4.19
CA ASP A 36 8.09 6.88 4.93
C ASP A 36 6.94 7.34 4.06
N LEU A 37 5.73 7.13 4.55
CA LEU A 37 4.51 7.79 4.12
C LEU A 37 4.04 8.73 5.24
N PRO A 38 3.23 9.76 4.94
CA PRO A 38 2.66 10.60 5.99
C PRO A 38 1.95 9.76 7.06
N GLY A 39 2.40 9.85 8.30
CA GLY A 39 1.78 9.18 9.43
C GLY A 39 2.14 7.70 9.64
N VAL A 40 2.95 7.09 8.77
CA VAL A 40 3.34 5.69 8.93
C VAL A 40 4.70 5.40 8.30
N ASN A 41 5.54 4.65 9.03
CA ASN A 41 6.78 4.10 8.49
C ASN A 41 6.52 2.69 7.93
N LEU A 42 7.01 2.43 6.73
CA LEU A 42 6.99 1.11 6.11
C LEU A 42 8.36 0.49 6.32
N THR A 43 8.43 -0.62 7.06
CA THR A 43 9.68 -1.31 7.39
C THR A 43 9.70 -2.66 6.67
N PHE A 44 10.84 -3.02 6.08
CA PHE A 44 10.98 -4.23 5.28
C PHE A 44 12.09 -5.09 5.87
N GLY A 45 11.74 -6.23 6.45
CA GLY A 45 12.68 -7.23 6.95
C GLY A 45 12.85 -8.37 5.96
N LYS A 46 14.09 -8.83 5.78
CA LYS A 46 14.36 -9.94 4.87
C LYS A 46 14.07 -11.27 5.53
N VAL A 47 13.36 -12.15 4.80
CA VAL A 47 13.16 -13.56 5.15
C VAL A 47 13.39 -14.42 3.91
N ASP A 48 13.59 -15.73 4.11
CA ASP A 48 13.88 -16.66 3.02
C ASP A 48 12.69 -17.56 2.66
N VAL A 49 11.49 -17.22 3.13
CA VAL A 49 10.26 -17.96 2.84
C VAL A 49 9.36 -17.18 1.92
N THR A 50 8.66 -17.89 1.02
CA THR A 50 7.68 -17.28 0.13
C THR A 50 6.50 -16.77 0.93
N ASN A 51 6.13 -15.52 0.69
CA ASN A 51 4.99 -14.89 1.36
C ASN A 51 3.67 -15.41 0.81
N VAL A 52 2.69 -15.44 1.69
CA VAL A 52 1.28 -15.65 1.35
C VAL A 52 0.57 -14.30 1.45
N GLY A 53 -0.30 -14.00 0.48
CA GLY A 53 -1.03 -12.73 0.44
C GLY A 53 -1.91 -12.51 1.66
N THR A 54 -2.25 -11.25 1.94
CA THR A 54 -3.01 -10.89 3.15
C THR A 54 -4.52 -11.10 2.99
N ARG A 55 -5.05 -10.97 1.77
CA ARG A 55 -6.50 -11.05 1.52
C ARG A 55 -7.10 -12.35 2.04
N GLY A 56 -8.17 -12.24 2.85
CA GLY A 56 -8.84 -13.38 3.47
C GLY A 56 -8.13 -13.93 4.71
N ARG A 57 -7.12 -13.23 5.23
CA ARG A 57 -6.41 -13.62 6.44
C ARG A 57 -6.78 -12.71 7.61
N ALA A 58 -6.24 -12.97 8.80
CA ALA A 58 -6.53 -12.19 10.00
C ALA A 58 -6.23 -10.70 9.79
N LEU A 59 -5.10 -10.36 9.15
CA LEU A 59 -4.88 -9.06 8.55
C LEU A 59 -5.22 -9.18 7.07
N ASP A 60 -6.41 -8.72 6.69
CA ASP A 60 -6.91 -8.84 5.33
C ASP A 60 -6.30 -7.78 4.41
N HIS A 61 -6.37 -6.52 4.83
CA HIS A 61 -5.85 -5.40 4.05
C HIS A 61 -5.38 -4.26 4.94
N ILE A 62 -4.61 -3.36 4.34
CA ILE A 62 -4.26 -2.06 4.93
C ILE A 62 -4.92 -0.97 4.10
N GLY A 63 -5.28 0.14 4.74
CA GLY A 63 -5.95 1.26 4.07
C GLY A 63 -5.14 2.54 4.11
N PHE A 64 -5.11 3.26 3.00
CA PHE A 64 -4.54 4.59 2.91
C PHE A 64 -5.59 5.59 2.47
N GLU A 65 -5.76 6.68 3.25
CA GLU A 65 -6.56 7.82 2.84
C GLU A 65 -5.75 8.69 1.88
N VAL A 66 -6.32 9.07 0.75
CA VAL A 66 -5.67 9.89 -0.27
C VAL A 66 -6.49 11.13 -0.59
N LYS A 67 -5.84 12.18 -1.06
CA LYS A 67 -6.51 13.46 -1.34
C LYS A 67 -7.32 13.44 -2.62
N ASP A 68 -6.83 12.74 -3.64
CA ASP A 68 -7.44 12.66 -4.97
C ASP A 68 -7.30 11.24 -5.50
N LEU A 69 -8.30 10.42 -5.23
CA LEU A 69 -8.27 9.01 -5.61
C LEU A 69 -8.29 8.79 -7.13
N PRO A 70 -9.11 9.51 -7.92
CA PRO A 70 -9.06 9.37 -9.38
C PRO A 70 -7.68 9.69 -9.97
N ALA A 71 -7.03 10.75 -9.48
CA ALA A 71 -5.70 11.12 -9.95
C ALA A 71 -4.65 10.06 -9.58
N LEU A 72 -4.71 9.50 -8.37
CA LEU A 72 -3.81 8.44 -7.96
C LEU A 72 -4.02 7.17 -8.80
N ILE A 73 -5.26 6.77 -9.04
CA ILE A 73 -5.57 5.61 -9.88
C ILE A 73 -4.98 5.79 -11.29
N ALA A 74 -5.16 6.97 -11.89
CA ALA A 74 -4.60 7.27 -13.22
C ALA A 74 -3.06 7.16 -13.21
N LYS A 75 -2.42 7.66 -12.16
CA LYS A 75 -0.96 7.57 -11.98
C LYS A 75 -0.50 6.11 -11.83
N LEU A 76 -1.20 5.32 -11.03
CA LEU A 76 -0.88 3.91 -10.81
C LEU A 76 -1.01 3.12 -12.11
N GLU A 77 -2.11 3.30 -12.84
CA GLU A 77 -2.33 2.64 -14.12
C GLU A 77 -1.28 3.05 -15.17
N ALA A 78 -0.91 4.33 -15.24
CA ALA A 78 0.16 4.81 -16.11
C ALA A 78 1.52 4.19 -15.75
N ALA A 79 1.73 3.83 -14.49
CA ALA A 79 2.92 3.13 -14.01
C ALA A 79 2.86 1.61 -14.21
N GLY A 80 1.80 1.09 -14.83
CA GLY A 80 1.61 -0.34 -15.07
C GLY A 80 1.07 -1.11 -13.88
N ILE A 81 0.56 -0.43 -12.86
CA ILE A 81 -0.04 -1.05 -11.68
C ILE A 81 -1.53 -1.21 -11.92
N LYS A 82 -2.01 -2.45 -11.88
CA LYS A 82 -3.40 -2.78 -12.17
C LYS A 82 -4.26 -2.69 -10.90
N MET A 83 -5.38 -1.96 -10.99
CA MET A 83 -6.39 -1.95 -9.94
C MET A 83 -7.25 -3.21 -9.97
N GLU A 84 -7.75 -3.61 -8.81
CA GLU A 84 -8.72 -4.71 -8.69
C GLU A 84 -10.14 -4.18 -8.78
N GLY A 85 -10.56 -3.83 -9.98
CA GLY A 85 -11.88 -3.28 -10.26
C GLY A 85 -11.91 -1.74 -10.25
N PRO A 86 -13.05 -1.15 -10.60
CA PRO A 86 -13.21 0.29 -10.67
C PRO A 86 -13.34 0.92 -9.28
N MET A 87 -13.04 2.22 -9.20
CA MET A 87 -13.39 3.03 -8.04
C MET A 87 -14.91 3.01 -7.84
N ARG A 88 -15.34 2.90 -6.59
CA ARG A 88 -16.76 2.91 -6.22
C ARG A 88 -17.00 3.68 -4.94
N LYS A 89 -18.25 3.96 -4.63
CA LYS A 89 -18.63 4.51 -3.34
C LYS A 89 -18.72 3.39 -2.28
N ALA A 90 -18.25 3.67 -1.08
CA ALA A 90 -18.46 2.82 0.06
C ALA A 90 -19.94 2.84 0.52
N GLY A 91 -20.30 1.96 1.44
CA GLY A 91 -21.67 1.85 1.92
C GLY A 91 -22.24 3.13 2.55
N ASN A 92 -21.39 4.06 3.02
CA ASN A 92 -21.83 5.36 3.53
C ASN A 92 -22.22 6.36 2.40
N GLY A 93 -22.01 6.02 1.13
CA GLY A 93 -22.34 6.86 -0.02
C GLY A 93 -21.45 8.06 -0.27
N THR A 94 -20.54 8.39 0.64
CA THR A 94 -19.68 9.59 0.57
C THR A 94 -18.20 9.28 0.32
N THR A 95 -17.70 8.20 0.92
CA THR A 95 -16.30 7.78 0.74
C THR A 95 -16.13 7.06 -0.58
N SER A 96 -15.15 7.47 -1.37
CA SER A 96 -14.72 6.72 -2.56
C SER A 96 -13.66 5.70 -2.17
N ILE A 97 -13.74 4.51 -2.72
CA ILE A 97 -12.80 3.42 -2.44
C ILE A 97 -12.35 2.73 -3.71
N ALA A 98 -11.12 2.22 -3.69
CA ALA A 98 -10.56 1.36 -4.72
C ALA A 98 -9.55 0.40 -4.08
N PHE A 99 -9.32 -0.74 -4.71
CA PHE A 99 -8.43 -1.77 -4.21
C PHE A 99 -7.34 -2.12 -5.21
N LEU A 100 -6.19 -2.49 -4.69
CA LEU A 100 -5.11 -3.10 -5.45
C LEU A 100 -4.37 -4.09 -4.56
N THR A 101 -3.56 -4.94 -5.18
CA THR A 101 -2.66 -5.85 -4.47
C THR A 101 -1.24 -5.56 -4.92
N ASP A 102 -0.32 -5.42 -3.97
CA ASP A 102 1.09 -5.27 -4.34
C ASP A 102 1.65 -6.58 -4.92
N PRO A 103 2.84 -6.57 -5.55
CA PRO A 103 3.39 -7.78 -6.18
C PRO A 103 3.63 -8.95 -5.21
N TRP A 104 3.62 -8.72 -3.90
CA TRP A 104 3.89 -9.75 -2.88
C TRP A 104 2.63 -10.19 -2.14
N GLY A 105 1.46 -9.72 -2.58
CA GLY A 105 0.17 -10.16 -2.07
C GLY A 105 -0.41 -9.31 -0.94
N THR A 106 0.15 -8.13 -0.64
CA THR A 106 -0.48 -7.20 0.29
C THR A 106 -1.73 -6.60 -0.35
N TYR A 107 -2.89 -6.86 0.22
CA TYR A 107 -4.15 -6.26 -0.21
C TYR A 107 -4.26 -4.85 0.35
N ILE A 108 -4.55 -3.88 -0.51
CA ILE A 108 -4.53 -2.45 -0.17
C ILE A 108 -5.86 -1.82 -0.55
N GLU A 109 -6.47 -1.11 0.40
CA GLU A 109 -7.62 -0.25 0.16
C GLU A 109 -7.16 1.20 0.09
N LEU A 110 -7.60 1.91 -0.94
CA LEU A 110 -7.40 3.37 -1.06
C LEU A 110 -8.74 4.04 -0.84
N THR A 111 -8.77 5.05 0.02
CA THR A 111 -9.98 5.80 0.35
C THR A 111 -9.81 7.28 0.09
N GLN A 112 -10.91 7.94 -0.25
CA GLN A 112 -11.00 9.40 -0.30
C GLN A 112 -12.31 9.84 0.33
N GLY A 113 -12.24 10.77 1.28
CA GLY A 113 -13.41 11.29 1.97
C GLY A 113 -13.75 10.56 3.26
N LEU A 114 -12.87 9.70 3.75
CA LEU A 114 -13.01 9.05 5.05
C LEU A 114 -12.63 10.02 6.18
N VAL A 115 -11.53 10.75 5.98
CA VAL A 115 -11.06 11.77 6.91
C VAL A 115 -11.66 13.13 6.51
N LYS A 116 -12.30 13.78 7.46
CA LYS A 116 -12.96 15.08 7.25
C LYS A 116 -12.01 16.22 7.55
#